data_1fd7fca5d64bb4fa0dbd603eab8b76b7
#
_entry.id   1fd7fca5d64bb4fa0dbd603eab8b76b7
#
_cell.length_a   1.000
_cell.length_b   1.000
_cell.length_c   1.000
_cell.angle_alpha   90.00
_cell.angle_beta   90.00
_cell.angle_gamma   90.00
#
_symmetry.space_group_name_H-M   'P 1'
#
loop_
_entity.id
_entity.type
_entity.pdbx_description
1 polymer ?
#
loop_
_entity_poly.entity_id
_entity_poly.type
_entity_poly.pdbx_seq_one_letter_code
_entity_poly.pdbx_strand_id
1 'polypeptide(L)'
;MITVLLADDQALVRAGFRALLDSQDDLRVVGEAADGAAAVRLAGELVPDVVLMDIRMPVEDGLSATRRIVADPALDGVRVVVLTTFELDEYVFAAIRNGASGFLVKDTEPVELLRAVRSVAAGDALLSPGVTRRLIEEFAQRSREPAAVGQLAPLTEREREVLGLVGEGLTNDEIATRWVVSPATVKTHVNRAMAKLGARDRAQLVIVAYETGLVRPGWS
;
A
#
# COMPACT_ATOMS: atom_id res chain seq x y z
N MET A 1 -3.44 -10.23 16.88
CA MET A 1 -2.95 -8.92 17.36
C MET A 1 -2.03 -8.42 16.29
N ILE A 2 -2.28 -7.23 15.75
CA ILE A 2 -1.48 -6.62 14.69
C ILE A 2 -0.35 -5.82 15.35
N THR A 3 0.87 -6.09 14.95
CA THR A 3 2.09 -5.40 15.45
C THR A 3 2.47 -4.25 14.52
N VAL A 4 2.77 -3.08 15.11
CA VAL A 4 3.07 -1.85 14.37
C VAL A 4 4.42 -1.27 14.79
N LEU A 5 5.27 -0.96 13.81
CA LEU A 5 6.47 -0.15 13.99
C LEU A 5 6.16 1.30 13.57
N LEU A 6 6.49 2.27 14.41
CA LEU A 6 6.36 3.69 14.10
C LEU A 6 7.70 4.27 13.68
N ALA A 7 7.76 4.94 12.54
CA ALA A 7 8.93 5.62 12.04
C ALA A 7 8.60 7.07 11.66
N ASP A 8 9.04 8.02 12.47
CA ASP A 8 8.79 9.46 12.34
C ASP A 8 9.88 10.21 13.11
N ASP A 9 10.40 11.31 12.63
CA ASP A 9 11.40 12.08 13.34
C ASP A 9 10.84 12.89 14.52
N GLN A 10 9.53 13.18 14.51
CA GLN A 10 8.84 13.97 15.51
C GLN A 10 8.36 13.10 16.69
N ALA A 11 8.99 13.24 17.84
CA ALA A 11 8.67 12.46 19.04
C ALA A 11 7.20 12.61 19.50
N LEU A 12 6.62 13.81 19.33
CA LEU A 12 5.23 14.07 19.72
C LEU A 12 4.25 13.32 18.81
N VAL A 13 4.55 13.24 17.52
CA VAL A 13 3.74 12.50 16.54
C VAL A 13 3.79 10.99 16.86
N ARG A 14 4.98 10.44 17.12
CA ARG A 14 5.11 9.03 17.54
C ARG A 14 4.34 8.73 18.81
N ALA A 15 4.44 9.61 19.83
CA ALA A 15 3.72 9.44 21.09
C ALA A 15 2.20 9.45 20.87
N GLY A 16 1.69 10.34 20.01
CA GLY A 16 0.28 10.42 19.66
C GLY A 16 -0.23 9.15 18.95
N PHE A 17 0.50 8.68 17.94
CA PHE A 17 0.14 7.45 17.24
C PHE A 17 0.26 6.22 18.14
N ARG A 18 1.28 6.14 19.00
CA ARG A 18 1.38 5.07 20.00
C ARG A 18 0.16 5.04 20.89
N ALA A 19 -0.21 6.16 21.50
CA ALA A 19 -1.35 6.23 22.40
C ALA A 19 -2.65 5.81 21.70
N LEU A 20 -2.85 6.22 20.44
CA LEU A 20 -4.00 5.85 19.63
C LEU A 20 -4.03 4.35 19.32
N LEU A 21 -2.93 3.79 18.85
CA LEU A 21 -2.85 2.38 18.45
C LEU A 21 -2.93 1.45 19.66
N ASP A 22 -2.17 1.73 20.73
CA ASP A 22 -2.17 0.92 21.96
C ASP A 22 -3.48 1.04 22.77
N SER A 23 -4.39 2.00 22.44
CA SER A 23 -5.75 2.05 22.98
C SER A 23 -6.69 0.99 22.43
N GLN A 24 -6.27 0.27 21.38
CA GLN A 24 -7.05 -0.78 20.72
C GLN A 24 -6.60 -2.16 21.16
N ASP A 25 -7.53 -3.06 21.48
CA ASP A 25 -7.22 -4.42 21.97
C ASP A 25 -6.52 -5.30 20.90
N ASP A 26 -6.68 -4.98 19.62
CA ASP A 26 -6.18 -5.75 18.48
C ASP A 26 -4.89 -5.19 17.86
N LEU A 27 -4.40 -4.02 18.31
CA LEU A 27 -3.20 -3.35 17.80
C LEU A 27 -2.14 -3.20 18.89
N ARG A 28 -0.86 -3.23 18.52
CA ARG A 28 0.25 -3.02 19.44
C ARG A 28 1.44 -2.37 18.76
N VAL A 29 1.96 -1.28 19.31
CA VAL A 29 3.22 -0.69 18.87
C VAL A 29 4.38 -1.45 19.47
N VAL A 30 5.18 -2.11 18.62
CA VAL A 30 6.31 -2.96 19.01
C VAL A 30 7.66 -2.23 18.95
N GLY A 31 7.75 -1.08 18.29
CA GLY A 31 8.97 -0.30 18.20
C GLY A 31 8.74 1.12 17.69
N GLU A 32 9.74 1.98 17.89
CA GLU A 32 9.78 3.35 17.39
C GLU A 32 11.14 3.65 16.77
N ALA A 33 11.15 4.33 15.63
CA ALA A 33 12.32 4.81 14.93
C ALA A 33 12.22 6.33 14.71
N ALA A 34 13.33 7.04 14.83
CA ALA A 34 13.39 8.47 14.57
C ALA A 34 14.01 8.82 13.20
N ASP A 35 14.41 7.81 12.44
CA ASP A 35 14.98 7.91 11.10
C ASP A 35 14.76 6.61 10.30
N GLY A 36 14.98 6.68 8.97
CA GLY A 36 14.77 5.55 8.08
C GLY A 36 15.73 4.38 8.31
N ALA A 37 16.99 4.66 8.68
CA ALA A 37 17.97 3.62 8.93
C ALA A 37 17.62 2.80 10.18
N ALA A 38 17.18 3.48 11.25
CA ALA A 38 16.65 2.84 12.45
C ALA A 38 15.38 2.05 12.15
N ALA A 39 14.48 2.58 11.28
CA ALA A 39 13.27 1.89 10.87
C ALA A 39 13.57 0.57 10.15
N VAL A 40 14.50 0.56 9.20
CA VAL A 40 14.92 -0.66 8.49
C VAL A 40 15.51 -1.69 9.45
N ARG A 41 16.40 -1.28 10.33
CA ARG A 41 17.01 -2.17 11.34
C ARG A 41 15.96 -2.79 12.26
N LEU A 42 15.06 -1.96 12.83
CA LEU A 42 14.00 -2.42 13.70
C LEU A 42 12.96 -3.29 12.98
N ALA A 43 12.65 -3.01 11.71
CA ALA A 43 11.81 -3.89 10.91
C ALA A 43 12.40 -5.29 10.78
N GLY A 44 13.74 -5.40 10.58
CA GLY A 44 14.43 -6.68 10.52
C GLY A 44 14.47 -7.43 11.86
N GLU A 45 14.58 -6.71 12.98
CA GLU A 45 14.64 -7.29 14.32
C GLU A 45 13.25 -7.73 14.83
N LEU A 46 12.21 -6.95 14.56
CA LEU A 46 10.86 -7.11 15.13
C LEU A 46 9.86 -7.79 14.21
N VAL A 47 10.12 -7.78 12.91
CA VAL A 47 9.25 -8.30 11.84
C VAL A 47 7.78 -7.89 12.08
N PRO A 48 7.46 -6.57 12.14
CA PRO A 48 6.11 -6.10 12.41
C PRO A 48 5.16 -6.41 11.25
N ASP A 49 3.85 -6.52 11.54
CA ASP A 49 2.85 -6.65 10.47
C ASP A 49 2.75 -5.37 9.62
N VAL A 50 2.86 -4.20 10.28
CA VAL A 50 2.76 -2.89 9.61
C VAL A 50 3.85 -1.94 10.09
N VAL A 51 4.44 -1.20 9.16
CA VAL A 51 5.30 -0.05 9.45
C VAL A 51 4.57 1.23 9.05
N LEU A 52 4.33 2.13 9.98
CA LEU A 52 3.90 3.50 9.69
C LEU A 52 5.16 4.34 9.50
N MET A 53 5.39 4.81 8.27
CA MET A 53 6.65 5.40 7.82
C MET A 53 6.46 6.85 7.39
N ASP A 54 7.04 7.80 8.11
CA ASP A 54 7.14 9.18 7.62
C ASP A 54 8.09 9.26 6.41
N ILE A 55 7.79 10.17 5.50
CA ILE A 55 8.64 10.41 4.31
C ILE A 55 9.90 11.16 4.70
N ARG A 56 9.74 12.26 5.44
CA ARG A 56 10.85 13.18 5.74
C ARG A 56 11.48 12.90 7.09
N MET A 57 12.54 12.13 7.07
CA MET A 57 13.33 11.83 8.26
C MET A 57 14.82 12.12 8.01
N PRO A 58 15.59 12.42 9.07
CA PRO A 58 17.04 12.59 8.99
C PRO A 58 17.72 11.26 8.66
N VAL A 59 19.02 11.29 8.31
CA VAL A 59 19.89 10.16 8.02
C VAL A 59 19.47 9.40 6.76
N GLU A 60 18.29 8.80 6.75
CA GLU A 60 17.67 8.11 5.61
C GLU A 60 16.20 8.48 5.56
N ASP A 61 15.72 8.89 4.37
CA ASP A 61 14.30 9.20 4.16
C ASP A 61 13.43 7.95 4.12
N GLY A 62 12.13 8.13 4.38
CA GLY A 62 11.18 7.02 4.46
C GLY A 62 10.93 6.30 3.14
N LEU A 63 11.11 6.96 1.99
CA LEU A 63 10.96 6.31 0.68
C LEU A 63 12.11 5.33 0.42
N SER A 64 13.33 5.72 0.76
CA SER A 64 14.52 4.87 0.71
C SER A 64 14.40 3.70 1.67
N ALA A 65 13.97 3.97 2.91
CA ALA A 65 13.72 2.94 3.93
C ALA A 65 12.63 1.95 3.48
N THR A 66 11.52 2.44 2.92
CA THR A 66 10.45 1.61 2.36
C THR A 66 10.98 0.66 1.29
N ARG A 67 11.76 1.17 0.33
CA ARG A 67 12.34 0.35 -0.73
C ARG A 67 13.24 -0.77 -0.16
N ARG A 68 14.03 -0.48 0.89
CA ARG A 68 14.90 -1.48 1.53
C ARG A 68 14.10 -2.55 2.26
N ILE A 69 13.09 -2.17 3.03
CA ILE A 69 12.19 -3.10 3.73
C ILE A 69 11.50 -4.02 2.72
N VAL A 70 10.97 -3.43 1.66
CA VAL A 70 10.24 -4.18 0.61
C VAL A 70 11.14 -5.12 -0.18
N ALA A 71 12.39 -4.74 -0.41
CA ALA A 71 13.36 -5.55 -1.16
C ALA A 71 13.96 -6.71 -0.33
N ASP A 72 13.77 -6.74 0.98
CA ASP A 72 14.29 -7.79 1.84
C ASP A 72 13.33 -9.00 1.88
N PRO A 73 13.74 -10.18 1.36
CA PRO A 73 12.90 -11.36 1.38
C PRO A 73 12.52 -11.85 2.79
N ALA A 74 13.32 -11.52 3.82
CA ALA A 74 13.00 -11.84 5.21
C ALA A 74 11.80 -11.03 5.74
N LEU A 75 11.46 -9.92 5.07
CA LEU A 75 10.40 -8.98 5.43
C LEU A 75 9.19 -9.02 4.46
N ASP A 76 9.03 -10.11 3.70
CA ASP A 76 7.96 -10.24 2.70
C ASP A 76 6.54 -10.10 3.30
N GLY A 77 6.37 -10.45 4.57
CA GLY A 77 5.12 -10.25 5.34
C GLY A 77 4.88 -8.83 5.83
N VAL A 78 5.92 -7.98 5.91
CA VAL A 78 5.84 -6.62 6.45
C VAL A 78 5.19 -5.68 5.44
N ARG A 79 4.20 -4.91 5.86
CA ARG A 79 3.49 -3.92 5.03
C ARG A 79 3.90 -2.51 5.46
N VAL A 80 4.19 -1.64 4.49
CA VAL A 80 4.57 -0.26 4.78
C VAL A 80 3.45 0.68 4.37
N VAL A 81 2.96 1.47 5.33
CA VAL A 81 2.04 2.59 5.10
C VAL A 81 2.83 3.88 5.25
N VAL A 82 2.92 4.65 4.19
CA VAL A 82 3.63 5.92 4.20
C VAL A 82 2.73 7.01 4.77
N LEU A 83 3.29 7.79 5.71
CA LEU A 83 2.66 8.96 6.32
C LEU A 83 3.30 10.24 5.79
N THR A 84 2.52 11.29 5.58
CA THR A 84 3.02 12.60 5.16
C THR A 84 2.17 13.73 5.70
N THR A 85 2.76 14.92 5.82
CA THR A 85 2.03 16.16 6.13
C THR A 85 1.42 16.81 4.90
N PHE A 86 1.86 16.44 3.68
CA PHE A 86 1.43 17.06 2.42
C PHE A 86 1.09 16.00 1.38
N GLU A 87 -0.04 16.20 0.70
CA GLU A 87 -0.44 15.44 -0.49
C GLU A 87 0.33 15.93 -1.74
N LEU A 88 1.67 15.84 -1.74
CA LEU A 88 2.43 16.10 -2.96
C LEU A 88 2.41 14.84 -3.84
N ASP A 89 1.86 14.96 -5.03
CA ASP A 89 1.62 13.85 -5.96
C ASP A 89 2.88 13.03 -6.25
N GLU A 90 4.04 13.68 -6.33
CA GLU A 90 5.33 13.03 -6.54
C GLU A 90 5.73 12.06 -5.43
N TYR A 91 5.38 12.34 -4.16
CA TYR A 91 5.68 11.44 -3.04
C TYR A 91 4.74 10.23 -2.98
N VAL A 92 3.47 10.41 -3.30
CA VAL A 92 2.50 9.32 -3.40
C VAL A 92 2.97 8.31 -4.43
N PHE A 93 3.32 8.78 -5.62
CA PHE A 93 3.81 7.93 -6.70
C PHE A 93 5.12 7.22 -6.34
N ALA A 94 6.09 7.95 -5.77
CA ALA A 94 7.36 7.37 -5.34
C ALA A 94 7.17 6.31 -4.24
N ALA A 95 6.26 6.54 -3.26
CA ALA A 95 5.97 5.59 -2.20
C ALA A 95 5.44 4.26 -2.76
N ILE A 96 4.42 4.33 -3.63
CA ILE A 96 3.82 3.13 -4.23
C ILE A 96 4.81 2.39 -5.14
N ARG A 97 5.61 3.10 -5.94
CA ARG A 97 6.68 2.48 -6.76
C ARG A 97 7.76 1.81 -5.92
N ASN A 98 8.04 2.33 -4.73
CA ASN A 98 8.96 1.71 -3.77
C ASN A 98 8.32 0.55 -2.99
N GLY A 99 7.06 0.19 -3.30
CA GLY A 99 6.35 -0.95 -2.73
C GLY A 99 5.56 -0.66 -1.47
N ALA A 100 5.26 0.61 -1.17
CA ALA A 100 4.34 0.93 -0.08
C ALA A 100 2.95 0.33 -0.33
N SER A 101 2.37 -0.28 0.71
CA SER A 101 1.05 -0.91 0.69
C SER A 101 -0.08 0.09 0.94
N GLY A 102 0.24 1.29 1.39
CA GLY A 102 -0.71 2.36 1.64
C GLY A 102 -0.05 3.72 1.79
N PHE A 103 -0.89 4.75 1.73
CA PHE A 103 -0.50 6.13 1.89
C PHE A 103 -1.57 6.90 2.67
N LEU A 104 -1.16 7.65 3.69
CA LEU A 104 -2.04 8.45 4.54
C LEU A 104 -1.44 9.84 4.79
N VAL A 105 -2.31 10.80 5.02
CA VAL A 105 -1.91 12.12 5.52
C VAL A 105 -1.90 12.10 7.04
N LYS A 106 -0.93 12.77 7.69
CA LYS A 106 -0.77 12.76 9.16
C LYS A 106 -1.95 13.40 9.90
N ASP A 107 -2.76 14.23 9.23
CA ASP A 107 -3.99 14.83 9.74
C ASP A 107 -5.25 13.98 9.49
N THR A 108 -5.06 12.75 8.99
CA THR A 108 -6.15 11.78 8.83
C THR A 108 -6.85 11.53 10.16
N GLU A 109 -8.18 11.46 10.13
CA GLU A 109 -9.01 11.13 11.28
C GLU A 109 -8.53 9.85 11.99
N PRO A 110 -8.46 9.81 13.34
CA PRO A 110 -7.98 8.64 14.09
C PRO A 110 -8.66 7.32 13.69
N VAL A 111 -9.96 7.35 13.42
CA VAL A 111 -10.75 6.17 13.00
C VAL A 111 -10.26 5.64 11.64
N GLU A 112 -9.94 6.54 10.72
CA GLU A 112 -9.45 6.16 9.40
C GLU A 112 -8.02 5.59 9.46
N LEU A 113 -7.14 6.13 10.33
CA LEU A 113 -5.82 5.56 10.57
C LEU A 113 -5.94 4.12 11.10
N LEU A 114 -6.79 3.88 12.10
CA LEU A 114 -7.02 2.55 12.66
C LEU A 114 -7.56 1.57 11.62
N ARG A 115 -8.51 2.02 10.79
CA ARG A 115 -9.04 1.24 9.67
C ARG A 115 -7.94 0.90 8.66
N ALA A 116 -7.11 1.87 8.33
CA ALA A 116 -5.99 1.72 7.41
C ALA A 116 -5.01 0.62 7.85
N VAL A 117 -4.57 0.68 9.11
CA VAL A 117 -3.65 -0.32 9.67
C VAL A 117 -4.26 -1.72 9.59
N ARG A 118 -5.54 -1.88 9.95
CA ARG A 118 -6.24 -3.19 9.88
C ARG A 118 -6.37 -3.70 8.45
N SER A 119 -6.74 -2.83 7.50
CA SER A 119 -6.89 -3.20 6.09
C SER A 119 -5.55 -3.64 5.49
N VAL A 120 -4.49 -2.87 5.74
CA VAL A 120 -3.16 -3.18 5.21
C VAL A 120 -2.61 -4.47 5.82
N ALA A 121 -2.79 -4.69 7.12
CA ALA A 121 -2.41 -5.95 7.78
C ALA A 121 -3.18 -7.16 7.22
N ALA A 122 -4.41 -6.96 6.73
CA ALA A 122 -5.20 -8.00 6.07
C ALA A 122 -4.80 -8.24 4.59
N GLY A 123 -3.82 -7.50 4.07
CA GLY A 123 -3.36 -7.56 2.67
C GLY A 123 -4.21 -6.74 1.70
N ASP A 124 -5.16 -5.98 2.20
CA ASP A 124 -5.91 -5.01 1.39
C ASP A 124 -5.08 -3.72 1.32
N ALA A 125 -4.72 -3.23 0.12
CA ALA A 125 -4.05 -1.94 0.01
C ALA A 125 -5.02 -0.80 0.35
N LEU A 126 -4.55 0.16 1.11
CA LEU A 126 -5.28 1.37 1.39
C LEU A 126 -4.81 2.48 0.44
N LEU A 127 -5.49 2.57 -0.68
CA LEU A 127 -5.42 3.73 -1.55
C LEU A 127 -6.79 4.41 -1.48
N SER A 128 -6.83 5.64 -0.98
CA SER A 128 -8.05 6.42 -1.09
C SER A 128 -8.42 6.61 -2.56
N PRO A 129 -9.70 6.77 -2.94
CA PRO A 129 -10.09 7.01 -4.33
C PRO A 129 -9.34 8.20 -4.95
N GLY A 130 -9.00 9.22 -4.15
CA GLY A 130 -8.20 10.36 -4.58
C GLY A 130 -6.76 9.97 -4.91
N VAL A 131 -6.11 9.18 -4.06
CA VAL A 131 -4.74 8.67 -4.29
C VAL A 131 -4.71 7.74 -5.49
N THR A 132 -5.69 6.85 -5.64
CA THR A 132 -5.80 5.96 -6.81
C THR A 132 -5.93 6.79 -8.10
N ARG A 133 -6.78 7.82 -8.11
CA ARG A 133 -6.96 8.69 -9.28
C ARG A 133 -5.67 9.43 -9.66
N ARG A 134 -4.94 9.95 -8.69
CA ARG A 134 -3.64 10.62 -8.89
C ARG A 134 -2.56 9.69 -9.41
N LEU A 135 -2.50 8.45 -8.88
CA LEU A 135 -1.63 7.40 -9.44
C LEU A 135 -1.93 7.17 -10.92
N ILE A 136 -3.20 7.09 -11.28
CA ILE A 136 -3.68 6.94 -12.64
C ILE A 136 -3.19 8.07 -13.54
N GLU A 137 -3.35 9.32 -13.12
CA GLU A 137 -2.95 10.52 -13.86
C GLU A 137 -1.43 10.55 -14.10
N GLU A 138 -0.62 10.21 -13.11
CA GLU A 138 0.83 10.19 -13.23
C GLU A 138 1.33 9.04 -14.13
N PHE A 139 0.71 7.85 -14.05
CA PHE A 139 0.99 6.77 -14.99
C PHE A 139 0.63 7.15 -16.43
N ALA A 140 -0.46 7.90 -16.61
CA ALA A 140 -0.87 8.38 -17.93
C ALA A 140 0.17 9.26 -18.60
N GLN A 141 0.84 10.10 -17.81
CA GLN A 141 1.86 11.02 -18.33
C GLN A 141 3.19 10.33 -18.65
N ARG A 142 3.51 9.25 -17.94
CA ARG A 142 4.82 8.57 -18.05
C ARG A 142 4.82 7.33 -18.94
N SER A 143 3.68 6.64 -19.10
CA SER A 143 3.61 5.42 -19.89
C SER A 143 3.54 5.73 -21.39
N ARG A 144 4.69 5.87 -22.03
CA ARG A 144 4.81 5.93 -23.51
C ARG A 144 5.05 4.60 -24.18
N GLU A 145 5.34 3.53 -23.43
CA GLU A 145 5.52 2.19 -23.99
C GLU A 145 4.76 1.15 -23.17
N PRO A 146 3.92 0.32 -23.80
CA PRO A 146 3.28 -0.80 -23.09
C PRO A 146 4.35 -1.86 -22.75
N ALA A 147 4.63 -2.03 -21.47
CA ALA A 147 5.46 -3.13 -21.02
C ALA A 147 4.70 -4.45 -21.15
N ALA A 148 5.31 -5.37 -21.86
CA ALA A 148 5.11 -6.82 -21.92
C ALA A 148 3.69 -7.38 -21.70
N VAL A 149 2.94 -7.54 -22.80
CA VAL A 149 1.71 -8.36 -22.91
C VAL A 149 1.87 -9.78 -22.30
N GLY A 150 3.12 -10.27 -22.14
CA GLY A 150 3.42 -11.58 -21.55
C GLY A 150 3.21 -11.69 -20.03
N GLN A 151 3.24 -10.61 -19.27
CA GLN A 151 3.09 -10.67 -17.80
C GLN A 151 1.70 -11.12 -17.34
N LEU A 152 0.66 -10.91 -18.14
CA LEU A 152 -0.72 -11.30 -17.82
C LEU A 152 -1.06 -12.73 -18.27
N ALA A 153 -0.15 -13.45 -18.91
CA ALA A 153 -0.38 -14.81 -19.40
C ALA A 153 -0.78 -15.83 -18.31
N PRO A 154 -0.28 -15.75 -17.05
CA PRO A 154 -0.68 -16.67 -15.99
C PRO A 154 -2.12 -16.49 -15.48
N LEU A 155 -2.75 -15.35 -15.79
CA LEU A 155 -4.08 -15.04 -15.28
C LEU A 155 -5.19 -15.73 -16.09
N THR A 156 -6.19 -16.23 -15.37
CA THR A 156 -7.48 -16.60 -15.99
C THR A 156 -8.23 -15.34 -16.43
N GLU A 157 -9.28 -15.50 -17.26
CA GLU A 157 -10.12 -14.37 -17.68
C GLU A 157 -10.70 -13.60 -16.49
N ARG A 158 -11.19 -14.32 -15.46
CA ARG A 158 -11.73 -13.69 -14.24
C ARG A 158 -10.67 -12.96 -13.41
N GLU A 159 -9.46 -13.49 -13.33
CA GLU A 159 -8.35 -12.83 -12.65
C GLU A 159 -7.85 -11.60 -13.42
N ARG A 160 -7.89 -11.66 -14.75
CA ARG A 160 -7.58 -10.51 -15.61
C ARG A 160 -8.66 -9.42 -15.51
N GLU A 161 -9.92 -9.81 -15.49
CA GLU A 161 -11.05 -8.89 -15.32
C GLU A 161 -10.99 -8.19 -13.96
N VAL A 162 -10.75 -8.94 -12.86
CA VAL A 162 -10.61 -8.32 -11.53
C VAL A 162 -9.40 -7.39 -11.46
N LEU A 163 -8.28 -7.73 -12.11
CA LEU A 163 -7.12 -6.86 -12.19
C LEU A 163 -7.46 -5.52 -12.85
N GLY A 164 -8.24 -5.55 -13.94
CA GLY A 164 -8.72 -4.33 -14.60
C GLY A 164 -9.58 -3.48 -13.68
N LEU A 165 -10.57 -4.08 -13.01
CA LEU A 165 -11.47 -3.37 -12.09
C LEU A 165 -10.73 -2.81 -10.86
N VAL A 166 -9.73 -3.53 -10.36
CA VAL A 166 -8.82 -3.05 -9.31
C VAL A 166 -8.01 -1.84 -9.81
N GLY A 167 -7.51 -1.91 -11.05
CA GLY A 167 -6.82 -0.80 -11.70
C GLY A 167 -7.71 0.42 -11.92
N GLU A 168 -9.01 0.24 -12.15
CA GLU A 168 -10.01 1.31 -12.20
C GLU A 168 -10.34 1.90 -10.82
N GLY A 169 -9.79 1.33 -9.73
CA GLY A 169 -9.97 1.80 -8.36
C GLY A 169 -11.20 1.26 -7.64
N LEU A 170 -11.93 0.28 -8.19
CA LEU A 170 -13.11 -0.28 -7.55
C LEU A 170 -12.72 -1.09 -6.29
N THR A 171 -13.52 -0.98 -5.23
CA THR A 171 -13.42 -1.82 -4.03
C THR A 171 -13.95 -3.23 -4.28
N ASN A 172 -13.67 -4.18 -3.37
CA ASN A 172 -14.23 -5.53 -3.48
C ASN A 172 -15.76 -5.55 -3.44
N ASP A 173 -16.39 -4.64 -2.69
CA ASP A 173 -17.85 -4.53 -2.60
C ASP A 173 -18.46 -4.00 -3.92
N GLU A 174 -17.84 -3.01 -4.55
CA GLU A 174 -18.26 -2.48 -5.84
C GLU A 174 -18.10 -3.53 -6.95
N ILE A 175 -16.98 -4.27 -6.95
CA ILE A 175 -16.78 -5.38 -7.90
C ILE A 175 -17.80 -6.51 -7.65
N ALA A 176 -18.06 -6.85 -6.39
CA ALA A 176 -19.03 -7.85 -6.01
C ALA A 176 -20.44 -7.48 -6.49
N THR A 177 -20.84 -6.23 -6.34
CA THR A 177 -22.08 -5.69 -6.86
C THR A 177 -22.15 -5.79 -8.38
N ARG A 178 -21.09 -5.41 -9.09
CA ARG A 178 -21.00 -5.47 -10.55
C ARG A 178 -21.05 -6.90 -11.09
N TRP A 179 -20.46 -7.85 -10.37
CA TRP A 179 -20.42 -9.27 -10.77
C TRP A 179 -21.61 -10.10 -10.25
N VAL A 180 -22.41 -9.53 -9.36
CA VAL A 180 -23.51 -10.23 -8.66
C VAL A 180 -22.97 -11.46 -7.88
N VAL A 181 -21.90 -11.25 -7.11
CA VAL A 181 -21.26 -12.27 -6.27
C VAL A 181 -21.01 -11.73 -4.87
N SER A 182 -20.50 -12.56 -3.96
CA SER A 182 -20.11 -12.09 -2.63
C SER A 182 -18.74 -11.36 -2.67
N PRO A 183 -18.51 -10.38 -1.78
CA PRO A 183 -17.18 -9.75 -1.63
C PRO A 183 -16.05 -10.75 -1.34
N ALA A 184 -16.36 -11.85 -0.62
CA ALA A 184 -15.42 -12.93 -0.37
C ALA A 184 -14.98 -13.65 -1.65
N THR A 185 -15.88 -13.80 -2.63
CA THR A 185 -15.57 -14.36 -3.95
C THR A 185 -14.60 -13.44 -4.70
N VAL A 186 -14.86 -12.13 -4.69
CA VAL A 186 -13.96 -11.12 -5.30
C VAL A 186 -12.59 -11.18 -4.64
N LYS A 187 -12.53 -11.17 -3.29
CA LYS A 187 -11.27 -11.25 -2.53
C LYS A 187 -10.45 -12.48 -2.93
N THR A 188 -11.11 -13.62 -3.19
CA THR A 188 -10.44 -14.83 -3.66
C THR A 188 -9.78 -14.63 -5.02
N HIS A 189 -10.45 -13.98 -5.98
CA HIS A 189 -9.89 -13.69 -7.30
C HIS A 189 -8.74 -12.68 -7.23
N VAL A 190 -8.88 -11.63 -6.41
CA VAL A 190 -7.82 -10.65 -6.14
C VAL A 190 -6.57 -11.33 -5.57
N ASN A 191 -6.73 -12.16 -4.54
CA ASN A 191 -5.60 -12.88 -3.91
C ASN A 191 -4.91 -13.84 -4.89
N ARG A 192 -5.67 -14.53 -5.76
CA ARG A 192 -5.09 -15.40 -6.79
C ARG A 192 -4.34 -14.61 -7.85
N ALA A 193 -4.85 -13.45 -8.26
CA ALA A 193 -4.17 -12.56 -9.19
C ALA A 193 -2.87 -12.04 -8.58
N MET A 194 -2.88 -11.60 -7.30
CA MET A 194 -1.67 -11.20 -6.57
C MET A 194 -0.62 -12.31 -6.55
N ALA A 195 -1.01 -13.51 -6.15
CA ALA A 195 -0.08 -14.65 -6.08
C ALA A 195 0.55 -14.99 -7.44
N LYS A 196 -0.23 -14.95 -8.53
CA LYS A 196 0.26 -15.26 -9.88
C LYS A 196 1.17 -14.17 -10.47
N LEU A 197 0.95 -12.92 -10.08
CA LEU A 197 1.72 -11.77 -10.56
C LEU A 197 2.89 -11.41 -9.62
N GLY A 198 3.03 -12.08 -8.47
CA GLY A 198 4.02 -11.74 -7.46
C GLY A 198 3.74 -10.38 -6.80
N ALA A 199 2.50 -9.92 -6.83
CA ALA A 199 2.09 -8.67 -6.19
C ALA A 199 1.89 -8.90 -4.69
N ARG A 200 2.54 -8.09 -3.85
CA ARG A 200 2.49 -8.23 -2.38
C ARG A 200 1.16 -7.78 -1.79
N ASP A 201 0.50 -6.86 -2.48
CA ASP A 201 -0.76 -6.25 -2.05
C ASP A 201 -1.53 -5.68 -3.24
N ARG A 202 -2.71 -5.13 -2.94
CA ARG A 202 -3.61 -4.54 -3.94
C ARG A 202 -3.00 -3.32 -4.64
N ALA A 203 -2.15 -2.52 -3.98
CA ALA A 203 -1.52 -1.36 -4.61
C ALA A 203 -0.59 -1.80 -5.75
N GLN A 204 0.13 -2.90 -5.55
CA GLN A 204 0.97 -3.48 -6.58
C GLN A 204 0.15 -4.02 -7.76
N LEU A 205 -1.07 -4.55 -7.54
CA LEU A 205 -1.96 -4.91 -8.63
C LEU A 205 -2.38 -3.70 -9.47
N VAL A 206 -2.63 -2.54 -8.85
CA VAL A 206 -2.92 -1.30 -9.58
C VAL A 206 -1.75 -0.95 -10.49
N ILE A 207 -0.50 -0.97 -9.96
CA ILE A 207 0.69 -0.70 -10.77
C ILE A 207 0.76 -1.65 -11.97
N VAL A 208 0.63 -2.96 -11.74
CA VAL A 208 0.68 -3.97 -12.82
C VAL A 208 -0.39 -3.73 -13.87
N ALA A 209 -1.62 -3.37 -13.48
CA ALA A 209 -2.71 -3.08 -14.42
C ALA A 209 -2.37 -1.92 -15.39
N TYR A 210 -1.68 -0.89 -14.88
CA TYR A 210 -1.24 0.25 -15.69
C TYR A 210 0.03 -0.05 -16.49
N GLU A 211 1.04 -0.66 -15.91
CA GLU A 211 2.29 -1.01 -16.59
C GLU A 211 2.08 -1.98 -17.75
N THR A 212 1.12 -2.89 -17.62
CA THR A 212 0.75 -3.83 -18.69
C THR A 212 -0.20 -3.23 -19.73
N GLY A 213 -0.68 -1.99 -19.52
CA GLY A 213 -1.65 -1.33 -20.40
C GLY A 213 -3.04 -1.97 -20.38
N LEU A 214 -3.34 -2.83 -19.39
CA LEU A 214 -4.66 -3.44 -19.21
C LEU A 214 -5.71 -2.37 -18.89
N VAL A 215 -5.32 -1.37 -18.10
CA VAL A 215 -6.10 -0.18 -17.82
C VAL A 215 -5.36 1.02 -18.41
N ARG A 216 -6.11 1.91 -19.04
CA ARG A 216 -5.59 3.19 -19.53
C ARG A 216 -6.37 4.31 -18.86
N PRO A 217 -5.73 5.44 -18.53
CA PRO A 217 -6.45 6.59 -18.03
C PRO A 217 -7.49 7.02 -19.04
N GLY A 218 -8.76 6.96 -18.67
CA GLY A 218 -9.86 7.42 -19.50
C GLY A 218 -10.06 8.91 -19.30
N TRP A 219 -9.69 9.71 -20.27
CA TRP A 219 -10.21 11.06 -20.40
C TRP A 219 -11.50 10.95 -21.18
N SER A 220 -12.62 11.09 -20.47
CA SER A 220 -13.92 11.43 -21.06
C SER A 220 -14.23 12.87 -20.74
#